data_b29e47976accaca25ccaa3405cafc554
#
_entry.id   b29e47976accaca25ccaa3405cafc554
#
_cell.length_a   1.000
_cell.length_b   1.000
_cell.length_c   1.000
_cell.angle_alpha   90.00
_cell.angle_beta   90.00
_cell.angle_gamma   90.00
#
_symmetry.space_group_name_H-M   'P 1'
#
loop_
_entity.id
_entity.type
_entity.pdbx_description
1 polymer ?
#
loop_
_entity_poly.entity_id
_entity_poly.type
_entity_poly.pdbx_seq_one_letter_code
_entity_poly.pdbx_strand_id
1 'polypeptide(L)'
;FELEVDKPESVKDKNLTWSIKDSSIVTFAGKERHDDDIKFKALKAGTTKITCRNTKTDKKINFKITVKNVKKTTKTSSQNKTICAKGSLKRSIRVNGELELEVKKTKGKGVKDRQLKWTVEDSSVLAFEDMDDGIYDDEMEFVGIKPGKTTVTCTNTANKEKVTFTITVK
;
A
#
# COMPACT_ATOMS: atom_id res chain seq x y z
N PHE A 1 4.64 -10.62 11.79
CA PHE A 1 4.71 -12.08 11.97
C PHE A 1 5.36 -12.40 13.30
N GLU A 2 5.12 -13.57 13.78
CA GLU A 2 5.62 -14.09 15.05
C GLU A 2 6.46 -15.33 14.79
N LEU A 3 7.48 -15.55 15.58
CA LEU A 3 8.26 -16.79 15.62
C LEU A 3 8.20 -17.32 17.05
N GLU A 4 7.92 -18.59 17.15
CA GLU A 4 7.85 -19.35 18.40
C GLU A 4 8.86 -20.48 18.37
N VAL A 5 9.44 -20.83 19.51
CA VAL A 5 10.31 -21.98 19.69
C VAL A 5 9.72 -22.90 20.76
N ASP A 6 9.48 -24.16 20.41
CA ASP A 6 9.14 -25.18 21.38
C ASP A 6 10.32 -25.41 22.31
N LYS A 7 10.09 -25.33 23.60
CA LYS A 7 11.08 -25.56 24.64
C LYS A 7 10.56 -26.48 25.75
N PRO A 8 11.42 -27.31 26.32
CA PRO A 8 11.07 -28.05 27.55
C PRO A 8 10.76 -27.08 28.70
N GLU A 9 9.87 -27.45 29.62
CA GLU A 9 9.51 -26.64 30.81
C GLU A 9 10.72 -26.24 31.66
N SER A 10 11.79 -27.02 31.62
CA SER A 10 13.04 -26.73 32.31
C SER A 10 13.80 -25.52 31.76
N VAL A 11 13.44 -25.06 30.54
CA VAL A 11 14.04 -23.85 29.89
C VAL A 11 13.15 -22.66 30.20
N LYS A 12 13.66 -21.70 30.97
CA LYS A 12 12.96 -20.47 31.32
C LYS A 12 13.15 -19.43 30.22
N ASP A 13 12.14 -18.62 29.93
CA ASP A 13 12.14 -17.59 28.88
C ASP A 13 13.30 -16.62 29.01
N LYS A 14 13.62 -16.17 30.21
CA LYS A 14 14.77 -15.31 30.49
C LYS A 14 16.13 -15.88 30.04
N ASN A 15 16.21 -17.16 29.71
CA ASN A 15 17.40 -17.80 29.16
C ASN A 15 17.39 -17.82 27.62
N LEU A 16 16.31 -17.40 26.99
CA LEU A 16 16.23 -17.24 25.54
C LEU A 16 16.64 -15.83 25.15
N THR A 17 17.34 -15.70 24.04
CA THR A 17 17.73 -14.39 23.48
C THR A 17 17.61 -14.46 21.97
N TRP A 18 16.88 -13.51 21.41
CA TRP A 18 16.66 -13.39 19.98
C TRP A 18 17.58 -12.34 19.37
N SER A 19 18.09 -12.62 18.19
CA SER A 19 18.94 -11.71 17.43
C SER A 19 18.59 -11.75 15.94
N ILE A 20 18.77 -10.63 15.24
CA ILE A 20 18.52 -10.48 13.81
C ILE A 20 19.86 -10.15 13.14
N LYS A 21 20.22 -10.91 12.08
CA LYS A 21 21.47 -10.69 11.33
C LYS A 21 21.45 -9.38 10.55
N ASP A 22 20.31 -9.05 9.91
CA ASP A 22 20.12 -7.81 9.16
C ASP A 22 18.79 -7.15 9.57
N SER A 23 18.90 -6.16 10.45
CA SER A 23 17.77 -5.41 10.99
C SER A 23 17.18 -4.41 9.99
N SER A 24 17.80 -4.19 8.82
CA SER A 24 17.22 -3.38 7.74
C SER A 24 16.12 -4.12 6.97
N ILE A 25 16.13 -5.46 7.03
CA ILE A 25 15.13 -6.33 6.37
C ILE A 25 13.96 -6.63 7.30
N VAL A 26 14.27 -6.97 8.56
CA VAL A 26 13.30 -7.31 9.60
C VAL A 26 13.73 -6.65 10.91
N THR A 27 12.79 -6.15 11.69
CA THR A 27 13.06 -5.64 13.04
C THR A 27 12.10 -6.28 14.05
N PHE A 28 12.41 -6.18 15.33
CA PHE A 28 11.49 -6.55 16.38
C PHE A 28 10.25 -5.62 16.40
N ALA A 29 9.06 -6.16 16.64
CA ALA A 29 7.84 -5.37 16.72
C ALA A 29 7.60 -4.76 18.11
N GLY A 30 8.27 -5.29 19.15
CA GLY A 30 8.18 -4.85 20.55
C GLY A 30 9.55 -4.66 21.20
N LYS A 31 9.56 -4.52 22.53
CA LYS A 31 10.79 -4.40 23.34
C LYS A 31 11.26 -5.77 23.88
N GLU A 32 10.37 -6.77 23.88
CA GLU A 32 10.68 -8.10 24.39
C GLU A 32 11.75 -8.82 23.54
N ARG A 33 12.66 -9.51 24.20
CA ARG A 33 13.78 -10.25 23.59
C ARG A 33 14.04 -11.60 24.25
N HIS A 34 13.29 -11.88 25.32
CA HIS A 34 13.51 -13.00 26.20
C HIS A 34 12.20 -13.76 26.43
N ASP A 35 11.63 -14.28 25.35
CA ASP A 35 10.42 -15.09 25.39
C ASP A 35 10.55 -16.24 24.38
N ASP A 36 9.71 -17.26 24.48
CA ASP A 36 9.68 -18.35 23.50
C ASP A 36 8.93 -17.92 22.22
N ASP A 37 8.06 -16.91 22.31
CA ASP A 37 7.41 -16.27 21.17
C ASP A 37 7.81 -14.78 21.04
N ILE A 38 8.24 -14.37 19.87
CA ILE A 38 8.63 -12.97 19.59
C ILE A 38 8.00 -12.48 18.30
N LYS A 39 7.46 -11.25 18.36
CA LYS A 39 6.86 -10.56 17.21
C LYS A 39 7.89 -9.74 16.42
N PHE A 40 7.81 -9.88 15.10
CA PHE A 40 8.71 -9.19 14.16
C PHE A 40 7.94 -8.39 13.12
N LYS A 41 8.58 -7.33 12.64
CA LYS A 41 8.07 -6.46 11.56
C LYS A 41 9.00 -6.54 10.36
N ALA A 42 8.47 -6.88 9.18
CA ALA A 42 9.19 -6.79 7.92
C ALA A 42 9.31 -5.32 7.50
N LEU A 43 10.50 -4.90 7.08
CA LEU A 43 10.81 -3.52 6.68
C LEU A 43 11.06 -3.39 5.18
N LYS A 44 11.83 -4.32 4.61
CA LYS A 44 12.27 -4.23 3.21
C LYS A 44 12.42 -5.65 2.64
N ALA A 45 12.23 -5.79 1.33
CA ALA A 45 12.48 -7.07 0.65
C ALA A 45 13.94 -7.49 0.79
N GLY A 46 14.16 -8.78 1.00
CA GLY A 46 15.49 -9.36 1.19
C GLY A 46 15.41 -10.66 2.00
N THR A 47 16.55 -11.24 2.26
CA THR A 47 16.67 -12.44 3.09
C THR A 47 17.59 -12.16 4.28
N THR A 48 17.09 -12.45 5.48
CA THR A 48 17.85 -12.35 6.72
C THR A 48 17.75 -13.63 7.53
N LYS A 49 18.53 -13.72 8.58
CA LYS A 49 18.49 -14.81 9.55
C LYS A 49 18.11 -14.23 10.92
N ILE A 50 17.14 -14.86 11.58
CA ILE A 50 16.82 -14.63 12.97
C ILE A 50 17.30 -15.83 13.77
N THR A 51 17.92 -15.61 14.91
CA THR A 51 18.45 -16.66 15.76
C THR A 51 17.88 -16.54 17.17
N CYS A 52 17.28 -17.61 17.67
CA CYS A 52 16.98 -17.78 19.09
C CYS A 52 18.12 -18.59 19.72
N ARG A 53 18.69 -18.11 20.82
CA ARG A 53 19.78 -18.75 21.56
C ARG A 53 19.39 -18.97 23.00
N ASN A 54 19.60 -20.19 23.50
CA ASN A 54 19.55 -20.46 24.93
C ASN A 54 20.91 -20.07 25.55
N THR A 55 20.92 -19.06 26.41
CA THR A 55 22.14 -18.51 27.02
C THR A 55 22.83 -19.44 28.01
N LYS A 56 22.12 -20.45 28.55
CA LYS A 56 22.70 -21.45 29.46
C LYS A 56 23.38 -22.61 28.75
N THR A 57 22.84 -23.04 27.63
CA THR A 57 23.33 -24.24 26.91
C THR A 57 24.04 -23.92 25.61
N ASP A 58 24.01 -22.66 25.19
CA ASP A 58 24.51 -22.14 23.91
C ASP A 58 23.82 -22.75 22.66
N LYS A 59 22.78 -23.54 22.85
CA LYS A 59 21.99 -24.08 21.73
C LYS A 59 21.29 -22.96 20.99
N LYS A 60 21.26 -23.07 19.64
CA LYS A 60 20.72 -22.04 18.73
C LYS A 60 19.76 -22.66 17.74
N ILE A 61 18.64 -21.97 17.53
CA ILE A 61 17.70 -22.23 16.45
C ILE A 61 17.77 -21.06 15.47
N ASN A 62 17.91 -21.35 14.18
CA ASN A 62 18.05 -20.35 13.15
C ASN A 62 16.85 -20.39 12.21
N PHE A 63 16.22 -19.24 12.00
CA PHE A 63 15.12 -19.03 11.05
C PHE A 63 15.63 -18.25 9.86
N LYS A 64 15.53 -18.81 8.66
CA LYS A 64 15.78 -18.08 7.41
C LYS A 64 14.50 -17.35 7.00
N ILE A 65 14.50 -16.05 7.09
CA ILE A 65 13.34 -15.20 6.76
C ILE A 65 13.58 -14.57 5.39
N THR A 66 12.66 -14.81 4.46
CA THR A 66 12.66 -14.14 3.15
C THR A 66 11.46 -13.21 3.08
N VAL A 67 11.72 -11.92 3.11
CA VAL A 67 10.73 -10.88 2.84
C VAL A 67 10.69 -10.70 1.33
N LYS A 68 9.62 -11.18 0.69
CA LYS A 68 9.37 -10.92 -0.74
C LYS A 68 8.94 -9.47 -0.90
N ASN A 69 9.21 -8.87 -2.08
CA ASN A 69 8.66 -7.56 -2.39
C ASN A 69 7.16 -7.58 -2.10
N VAL A 70 6.77 -7.02 -0.99
CA VAL A 70 5.41 -6.56 -0.83
C VAL A 70 5.29 -5.47 -1.87
N LYS A 71 4.62 -5.74 -3.01
CA LYS A 71 4.03 -4.63 -3.76
C LYS A 71 3.41 -3.78 -2.67
N LYS A 72 3.88 -2.55 -2.52
CA LYS A 72 3.35 -1.59 -1.57
C LYS A 72 1.90 -1.37 -1.96
N THR A 73 1.02 -2.29 -1.57
CA THR A 73 -0.34 -1.93 -1.27
C THR A 73 -0.16 -1.02 -0.07
N THR A 74 -0.07 0.26 -0.32
CA THR A 74 -0.32 1.28 0.66
C THR A 74 -1.71 0.99 1.21
N LYS A 75 -1.77 0.11 2.23
CA LYS A 75 -2.80 0.20 3.23
C LYS A 75 -2.46 1.46 4.03
N THR A 76 -2.60 2.60 3.36
CA THR A 76 -2.84 3.85 4.05
C THR A 76 -4.07 3.57 4.89
N SER A 77 -3.91 3.66 6.19
CA SER A 77 -4.97 3.53 7.17
C SER A 77 -6.25 4.16 6.62
N SER A 78 -7.28 3.35 6.38
CA SER A 78 -8.59 3.78 5.84
C SER A 78 -9.29 4.80 6.72
N GLN A 79 -8.74 5.14 7.88
CA GLN A 79 -9.35 6.03 8.85
C GLN A 79 -9.17 7.53 8.56
N ASN A 80 -8.25 7.91 7.64
CA ASN A 80 -8.02 9.34 7.32
C ASN A 80 -8.19 9.71 5.85
N LYS A 81 -8.58 8.79 4.96
CA LYS A 81 -8.84 9.14 3.58
C LYS A 81 -10.07 10.01 3.46
N THR A 82 -9.95 11.11 2.73
CA THR A 82 -11.06 12.01 2.41
C THR A 82 -11.75 11.62 1.10
N ILE A 83 -11.02 10.96 0.21
CA ILE A 83 -11.52 10.47 -1.08
C ILE A 83 -11.01 9.04 -1.38
N CYS A 84 -11.81 8.27 -2.13
CA CYS A 84 -11.42 6.96 -2.65
C CYS A 84 -12.05 6.72 -4.02
N ALA A 85 -11.45 5.86 -4.85
CA ALA A 85 -12.02 5.48 -6.14
C ALA A 85 -13.35 4.76 -5.98
N LYS A 86 -14.31 5.05 -6.85
CA LYS A 86 -15.50 4.20 -7.07
C LYS A 86 -15.14 3.17 -8.16
N GLY A 87 -15.06 1.91 -7.77
CA GLY A 87 -14.71 0.81 -8.68
C GLY A 87 -13.21 0.57 -8.86
N SER A 88 -12.84 -0.03 -9.99
CA SER A 88 -11.46 -0.47 -10.28
C SER A 88 -10.54 0.70 -10.64
N LEU A 89 -9.32 0.70 -10.08
CA LEU A 89 -8.26 1.65 -10.45
C LEU A 89 -7.63 1.38 -11.83
N LYS A 90 -7.95 0.25 -12.46
CA LYS A 90 -7.50 -0.09 -13.82
C LYS A 90 -8.71 -0.23 -14.72
N ARG A 91 -8.74 0.52 -15.80
CA ARG A 91 -9.83 0.54 -16.78
C ARG A 91 -9.28 0.36 -18.20
N SER A 92 -10.11 -0.12 -19.09
CA SER A 92 -9.78 -0.27 -20.50
C SER A 92 -10.96 0.15 -21.35
N ILE A 93 -10.72 0.96 -22.38
CA ILE A 93 -11.71 1.43 -23.34
C ILE A 93 -11.16 1.30 -24.75
N ARG A 94 -12.03 1.48 -25.76
CA ARG A 94 -11.64 1.59 -27.17
C ARG A 94 -11.34 3.04 -27.56
N VAL A 95 -10.68 3.23 -28.68
CA VAL A 95 -10.62 4.54 -29.33
C VAL A 95 -12.05 5.03 -29.63
N ASN A 96 -12.32 6.30 -29.39
CA ASN A 96 -13.64 6.93 -29.42
C ASN A 96 -14.66 6.33 -28.44
N GLY A 97 -14.21 5.54 -27.46
CA GLY A 97 -15.05 5.06 -26.36
C GLY A 97 -15.04 6.03 -25.20
N GLU A 98 -16.17 6.15 -24.53
CA GLU A 98 -16.41 7.00 -23.37
C GLU A 98 -16.05 6.25 -22.07
N LEU A 99 -15.59 6.97 -21.06
CA LEU A 99 -15.23 6.44 -19.75
C LEU A 99 -15.55 7.44 -18.65
N GLU A 100 -16.47 7.09 -17.80
CA GLU A 100 -16.71 7.80 -16.55
C GLU A 100 -15.80 7.28 -15.43
N LEU A 101 -15.17 8.19 -14.71
CA LEU A 101 -14.42 7.92 -13.48
C LEU A 101 -15.00 8.73 -12.34
N GLU A 102 -15.23 8.09 -11.21
CA GLU A 102 -15.81 8.69 -10.02
C GLU A 102 -14.93 8.42 -8.79
N VAL A 103 -14.86 9.41 -7.89
CA VAL A 103 -14.29 9.29 -6.55
C VAL A 103 -15.37 9.48 -5.50
N LYS A 104 -15.39 8.61 -4.50
CA LYS A 104 -16.28 8.75 -3.35
C LYS A 104 -15.66 9.65 -2.30
N LYS A 105 -16.42 10.63 -1.85
CA LYS A 105 -16.09 11.48 -0.70
C LYS A 105 -16.37 10.72 0.60
N THR A 106 -15.45 10.69 1.53
CA THR A 106 -15.66 10.06 2.84
C THR A 106 -16.66 10.89 3.66
N LYS A 107 -17.75 10.27 4.10
CA LYS A 107 -18.80 10.92 4.90
C LYS A 107 -18.21 11.63 6.12
N GLY A 108 -18.63 12.86 6.37
CA GLY A 108 -18.17 13.65 7.52
C GLY A 108 -16.80 14.34 7.35
N LYS A 109 -16.13 14.21 6.20
CA LYS A 109 -14.84 14.89 5.94
C LYS A 109 -14.98 16.25 5.26
N GLY A 110 -16.20 16.68 4.90
CA GLY A 110 -16.47 18.03 4.36
C GLY A 110 -15.84 18.33 3.00
N VAL A 111 -15.52 17.30 2.21
CA VAL A 111 -14.95 17.47 0.86
C VAL A 111 -16.02 18.00 -0.07
N LYS A 112 -15.70 19.08 -0.79
CA LYS A 112 -16.57 19.71 -1.80
C LYS A 112 -16.05 19.39 -3.20
N ASP A 113 -16.93 19.26 -4.20
CA ASP A 113 -16.59 18.92 -5.58
C ASP A 113 -15.54 19.87 -6.16
N ARG A 114 -15.70 21.17 -5.99
CA ARG A 114 -14.70 22.20 -6.36
C ARG A 114 -13.29 22.02 -5.77
N GLN A 115 -13.09 21.06 -4.88
CA GLN A 115 -11.78 20.70 -4.32
C GLN A 115 -11.18 19.46 -5.01
N LEU A 116 -11.96 18.79 -5.88
CA LEU A 116 -11.56 17.56 -6.56
C LEU A 116 -11.14 17.89 -7.98
N LYS A 117 -9.83 18.06 -8.17
CA LYS A 117 -9.23 18.41 -9.46
C LYS A 117 -8.78 17.18 -10.22
N TRP A 118 -9.24 17.03 -11.45
CA TRP A 118 -8.82 15.96 -12.35
C TRP A 118 -7.68 16.38 -13.27
N THR A 119 -6.79 15.45 -13.60
CA THR A 119 -5.69 15.62 -14.53
C THR A 119 -5.42 14.35 -15.31
N VAL A 120 -5.13 14.45 -16.59
CA VAL A 120 -4.69 13.37 -17.48
C VAL A 120 -3.19 13.54 -17.72
N GLU A 121 -2.40 12.46 -17.62
CA GLU A 121 -0.95 12.49 -17.82
C GLU A 121 -0.59 12.63 -19.31
N ASP A 122 -1.27 11.88 -20.18
CA ASP A 122 -1.09 11.95 -21.64
C ASP A 122 -2.44 12.18 -22.33
N SER A 123 -2.72 13.44 -22.64
CA SER A 123 -3.96 13.86 -23.32
C SER A 123 -4.03 13.40 -24.78
N SER A 124 -2.93 12.94 -25.38
CA SER A 124 -2.95 12.35 -26.72
C SER A 124 -3.49 10.92 -26.75
N VAL A 125 -3.55 10.24 -25.59
CA VAL A 125 -4.12 8.90 -25.43
C VAL A 125 -5.56 8.96 -24.94
N LEU A 126 -5.83 9.85 -23.96
CA LEU A 126 -7.15 10.03 -23.33
C LEU A 126 -7.39 11.51 -23.08
N ALA A 127 -8.50 12.05 -23.49
CA ALA A 127 -8.90 13.43 -23.23
C ALA A 127 -10.14 13.49 -22.33
N PHE A 128 -10.38 14.65 -21.72
CA PHE A 128 -11.69 14.97 -21.15
C PHE A 128 -12.72 15.04 -22.29
N GLU A 129 -13.92 14.50 -22.07
CA GLU A 129 -14.97 14.51 -23.07
C GLU A 129 -15.66 15.86 -23.09
N ASP A 130 -16.03 16.36 -21.92
CA ASP A 130 -16.58 17.69 -21.72
C ASP A 130 -15.85 18.43 -20.61
N MET A 131 -15.62 19.73 -20.81
CA MET A 131 -14.98 20.62 -19.84
C MET A 131 -15.82 21.89 -19.58
N ASP A 132 -17.07 21.91 -19.99
CA ASP A 132 -17.94 23.10 -19.83
C ASP A 132 -18.14 23.45 -18.36
N ASP A 133 -18.24 22.45 -17.48
CA ASP A 133 -18.31 22.60 -16.02
C ASP A 133 -16.92 22.59 -15.36
N GLY A 134 -15.82 22.49 -16.13
CA GLY A 134 -14.44 22.49 -15.67
C GLY A 134 -13.97 21.09 -15.24
N ILE A 135 -12.78 21.07 -14.61
CA ILE A 135 -12.10 19.82 -14.18
C ILE A 135 -12.24 19.56 -12.68
N TYR A 136 -13.28 20.08 -12.06
CA TYR A 136 -13.49 20.03 -10.60
C TYR A 136 -14.84 19.41 -10.26
N ASP A 137 -14.87 18.07 -10.12
CA ASP A 137 -16.05 17.34 -9.67
C ASP A 137 -15.66 16.02 -8.99
N ASP A 138 -16.60 15.29 -8.37
CA ASP A 138 -16.39 13.94 -7.88
C ASP A 138 -16.52 12.86 -8.98
N GLU A 139 -17.06 13.20 -10.12
CA GLU A 139 -17.05 12.37 -11.34
C GLU A 139 -16.55 13.16 -12.55
N MET A 140 -16.05 12.45 -13.57
CA MET A 140 -15.53 13.08 -14.79
C MET A 140 -15.58 12.08 -15.94
N GLU A 141 -15.96 12.58 -17.11
CA GLU A 141 -16.03 11.82 -18.36
C GLU A 141 -14.80 12.03 -19.24
N PHE A 142 -14.39 10.95 -19.89
CA PHE A 142 -13.19 10.91 -20.73
C PHE A 142 -13.46 10.14 -22.02
N VAL A 143 -12.78 10.52 -23.09
CA VAL A 143 -12.83 9.83 -24.39
C VAL A 143 -11.45 9.31 -24.78
N GLY A 144 -11.41 8.07 -25.30
CA GLY A 144 -10.21 7.44 -25.82
C GLY A 144 -9.79 8.04 -27.17
N ILE A 145 -8.58 8.60 -27.27
CA ILE A 145 -8.11 9.28 -28.49
C ILE A 145 -7.33 8.35 -29.40
N LYS A 146 -6.33 7.65 -28.85
CA LYS A 146 -5.51 6.68 -29.60
C LYS A 146 -5.08 5.50 -28.72
N PRO A 147 -4.72 4.35 -29.29
CA PRO A 147 -4.21 3.24 -28.52
C PRO A 147 -2.98 3.65 -27.69
N GLY A 148 -3.00 3.26 -26.41
CA GLY A 148 -1.93 3.60 -25.48
C GLY A 148 -2.32 3.36 -24.04
N LYS A 149 -1.45 3.80 -23.13
CA LYS A 149 -1.68 3.71 -21.69
C LYS A 149 -1.35 5.04 -21.04
N THR A 150 -2.26 5.54 -20.25
CA THR A 150 -2.10 6.81 -19.51
C THR A 150 -2.62 6.68 -18.08
N THR A 151 -2.41 7.69 -17.27
CA THR A 151 -3.01 7.79 -15.93
C THR A 151 -3.90 9.01 -15.82
N VAL A 152 -4.99 8.84 -15.07
CA VAL A 152 -5.90 9.91 -14.67
C VAL A 152 -5.82 10.06 -13.16
N THR A 153 -5.64 11.27 -12.67
CA THR A 153 -5.53 11.54 -11.23
C THR A 153 -6.55 12.57 -10.77
N CYS A 154 -7.39 12.17 -9.81
CA CYS A 154 -8.20 13.10 -9.03
C CYS A 154 -7.43 13.52 -7.78
N THR A 155 -7.27 14.82 -7.57
CA THR A 155 -6.56 15.41 -6.43
C THR A 155 -7.50 16.24 -5.58
N ASN A 156 -7.64 15.92 -4.29
CA ASN A 156 -8.27 16.83 -3.34
C ASN A 156 -7.28 17.99 -3.08
N THR A 157 -7.60 19.18 -3.59
CA THR A 157 -6.73 20.36 -3.51
C THR A 157 -6.53 20.90 -2.10
N ALA A 158 -7.45 20.58 -1.17
CA ALA A 158 -7.40 21.03 0.21
C ALA A 158 -6.32 20.29 1.03
N ASN A 159 -6.13 18.99 0.81
CA ASN A 159 -5.19 18.16 1.59
C ASN A 159 -4.14 17.43 0.74
N LYS A 160 -4.13 17.65 -0.60
CA LYS A 160 -3.23 17.02 -1.58
C LYS A 160 -3.38 15.50 -1.70
N GLU A 161 -4.45 14.92 -1.16
CA GLU A 161 -4.75 13.50 -1.33
C GLU A 161 -5.09 13.20 -2.80
N LYS A 162 -4.64 12.05 -3.29
CA LYS A 162 -4.78 11.66 -4.70
C LYS A 162 -5.40 10.28 -4.85
N VAL A 163 -6.25 10.15 -5.86
CA VAL A 163 -6.71 8.87 -6.41
C VAL A 163 -6.26 8.79 -7.85
N THR A 164 -5.50 7.75 -8.23
CA THR A 164 -4.94 7.60 -9.58
C THR A 164 -5.49 6.33 -10.23
N PHE A 165 -6.05 6.51 -11.43
CA PHE A 165 -6.53 5.45 -12.30
C PHE A 165 -5.53 5.20 -13.41
N THR A 166 -5.36 3.94 -13.81
CA THR A 166 -4.57 3.56 -14.99
C THR A 166 -5.53 3.18 -16.11
N ILE A 167 -5.46 3.88 -17.23
CA ILE A 167 -6.33 3.70 -18.37
C ILE A 167 -5.54 3.10 -19.54
N THR A 168 -6.11 2.08 -20.18
CA THR A 168 -5.59 1.51 -21.42
C THR A 168 -6.62 1.72 -22.52
N VAL A 169 -6.25 2.46 -23.55
CA VAL A 169 -7.04 2.62 -24.77
C VAL A 169 -6.56 1.59 -25.79
N LYS A 170 -7.50 0.85 -26.40
CA LYS A 170 -7.23 -0.26 -27.35
C LYS A 170 -7.77 0.08 -28.74
#